data_a8401f9a42ef9d2b518b1399ef11f488
#
_entry.id   a8401f9a42ef9d2b518b1399ef11f488
#
_cell.length_a   1.000
_cell.length_b   1.000
_cell.length_c   1.000
_cell.angle_alpha   90.00
_cell.angle_beta   90.00
_cell.angle_gamma   90.00
#
_symmetry.space_group_name_H-M   'P 1'
#
loop_
_entity.id
_entity.type
_entity.pdbx_description
1 polymer ?
#
loop_
_entity_poly.entity_id
_entity_poly.type
_entity_poly.pdbx_seq_one_letter_code
_entity_poly.pdbx_strand_id
1 'polypeptide(L)'
;MNKILEISGRKIGYEYNPLVIAEIGINHGGSLDIAKHMVDTAIDSGIEMIKHQTHIVEDEMTQEANKDEVGYIGKTIYELMDECALNEDEEFELKKY
;
A
#
# COMPACT_ATOMS: atom_id res chain seq x y z
N MET A 1 -30.95 8.55 12.02
CA MET A 1 -30.47 9.35 10.91
C MET A 1 -29.20 8.73 10.33
N ASN A 2 -29.20 8.42 9.04
CA ASN A 2 -28.04 7.83 8.39
C ASN A 2 -26.96 8.88 8.17
N LYS A 3 -25.77 8.56 8.61
CA LYS A 3 -24.61 9.42 8.37
C LYS A 3 -24.05 9.16 6.99
N ILE A 4 -23.69 10.23 6.30
CA ILE A 4 -23.06 10.16 4.97
C ILE A 4 -21.68 10.78 5.09
N LEU A 5 -20.68 10.06 4.61
CA LEU A 5 -19.33 10.57 4.44
C LEU A 5 -19.12 10.88 2.96
N GLU A 6 -18.39 11.93 2.66
CA GLU A 6 -18.08 12.28 1.28
C GLU A 6 -16.57 12.47 1.13
N ILE A 7 -16.00 11.78 0.13
CA ILE A 7 -14.57 11.86 -0.20
C ILE A 7 -14.49 12.21 -1.68
N SER A 8 -13.95 13.38 -2.00
CA SER A 8 -13.78 13.86 -3.37
C SER A 8 -15.05 13.70 -4.23
N GLY A 9 -16.21 14.02 -3.67
CA GLY A 9 -17.51 13.91 -4.34
C GLY A 9 -18.14 12.53 -4.29
N ARG A 10 -17.43 11.50 -3.83
CA ARG A 10 -17.97 10.15 -3.66
C ARG A 10 -18.66 10.02 -2.30
N LYS A 11 -19.95 9.80 -2.32
CA LYS A 11 -20.74 9.62 -1.10
C LYS A 11 -20.69 8.17 -0.62
N ILE A 12 -20.51 8.01 0.68
CA ILE A 12 -20.41 6.72 1.35
C ILE A 12 -21.47 6.68 2.46
N GLY A 13 -22.31 5.65 2.45
CA GLY A 13 -23.38 5.50 3.42
C GLY A 13 -24.26 4.31 3.06
N TYR A 14 -25.27 4.05 3.89
CA TYR A 14 -26.16 2.90 3.72
C TYR A 14 -26.93 2.89 2.41
N GLU A 15 -27.19 4.07 1.84
CA GLU A 15 -27.97 4.22 0.61
C GLU A 15 -27.13 4.17 -0.67
N TYR A 16 -25.82 4.07 -0.52
CA TYR A 16 -24.87 4.07 -1.63
C TYR A 16 -24.16 2.73 -1.75
N ASN A 17 -23.66 2.43 -2.93
CA ASN A 17 -22.86 1.24 -3.14
C ASN A 17 -21.59 1.31 -2.25
N PRO A 18 -21.16 0.20 -1.68
CA PRO A 18 -19.94 0.18 -0.85
C PRO A 18 -18.74 0.71 -1.63
N LEU A 19 -17.92 1.53 -0.97
CA LEU A 19 -16.62 1.91 -1.51
C LEU A 19 -15.64 0.76 -1.24
N VAL A 20 -15.12 0.18 -2.30
CA VAL A 20 -14.14 -0.89 -2.20
C VAL A 20 -12.74 -0.31 -2.32
N ILE A 21 -11.89 -0.63 -1.35
CA ILE A 21 -10.51 -0.18 -1.30
C ILE A 21 -9.62 -1.38 -1.58
N ALA A 22 -8.82 -1.30 -2.64
CA ALA A 22 -7.81 -2.33 -2.91
C ALA A 22 -6.56 -2.03 -2.10
N GLU A 23 -6.14 -2.97 -1.29
CA GLU A 23 -4.94 -2.82 -0.47
C GLU A 23 -3.78 -3.53 -1.15
N ILE A 24 -2.80 -2.78 -1.65
CA ILE A 24 -1.62 -3.34 -2.31
C ILE A 24 -0.46 -3.56 -1.33
N GLY A 25 -0.44 -2.81 -0.22
CA GLY A 25 0.57 -2.97 0.83
C GLY A 25 1.98 -2.91 0.28
N ILE A 26 2.76 -3.97 0.53
CA ILE A 26 4.12 -4.14 0.04
C ILE A 26 4.23 -5.24 -1.03
N ASN A 27 3.11 -5.66 -1.60
CA ASN A 27 3.07 -6.78 -2.55
C ASN A 27 3.80 -6.50 -3.87
N HIS A 28 4.12 -5.24 -4.16
CA HIS A 28 4.95 -4.85 -5.29
C HIS A 28 6.43 -5.25 -5.13
N GLY A 29 6.84 -5.67 -3.93
CA GLY A 29 8.20 -6.16 -3.67
C GLY A 29 9.30 -5.11 -3.86
N GLY A 30 8.99 -3.83 -3.76
CA GLY A 30 9.95 -2.73 -3.98
C GLY A 30 10.06 -2.30 -5.45
N SER A 31 9.23 -2.83 -6.34
CA SER A 31 9.21 -2.46 -7.76
C SER A 31 8.12 -1.44 -8.05
N LEU A 32 8.51 -0.26 -8.51
CA LEU A 32 7.58 0.78 -8.94
C LEU A 32 6.73 0.30 -10.13
N ASP A 33 7.33 -0.40 -11.09
CA ASP A 33 6.61 -0.91 -12.26
C ASP A 33 5.52 -1.90 -11.86
N ILE A 34 5.83 -2.80 -10.94
CA ILE A 34 4.81 -3.73 -10.40
C ILE A 34 3.72 -2.97 -9.65
N ALA A 35 4.08 -1.97 -8.84
CA ALA A 35 3.11 -1.15 -8.15
C ALA A 35 2.16 -0.45 -9.11
N LYS A 36 2.67 0.14 -10.19
CA LYS A 36 1.85 0.76 -11.24
C LYS A 36 0.94 -0.25 -11.92
N HIS A 37 1.44 -1.45 -12.20
CA HIS A 37 0.64 -2.52 -12.78
C HIS A 37 -0.51 -2.94 -11.86
N MET A 38 -0.27 -2.99 -10.56
CA MET A 38 -1.32 -3.27 -9.58
C MET A 38 -2.40 -2.17 -9.57
N VAL A 39 -2.00 -0.91 -9.71
CA VAL A 39 -2.95 0.22 -9.85
C VAL A 39 -3.80 0.04 -11.10
N ASP A 40 -3.20 -0.27 -12.24
CA ASP A 40 -3.91 -0.51 -13.49
C ASP A 40 -4.91 -1.64 -13.37
N THR A 41 -4.52 -2.74 -12.74
CA THR A 41 -5.39 -3.90 -12.51
C THR A 41 -6.59 -3.53 -11.63
N ALA A 42 -6.36 -2.73 -10.60
CA ALA A 42 -7.42 -2.26 -9.72
C ALA A 42 -8.42 -1.37 -10.48
N ILE A 43 -7.92 -0.45 -11.31
CA ILE A 43 -8.76 0.40 -12.16
C ILE A 43 -9.61 -0.45 -13.11
N ASP A 44 -9.00 -1.41 -13.79
CA ASP A 44 -9.69 -2.31 -14.71
C ASP A 44 -10.77 -3.15 -14.02
N SER A 45 -10.59 -3.41 -12.73
CA SER A 45 -11.56 -4.14 -11.90
C SER A 45 -12.68 -3.26 -11.34
N GLY A 46 -12.68 -1.96 -11.64
CA GLY A 46 -13.68 -1.02 -11.15
C GLY A 46 -13.43 -0.51 -9.73
N ILE A 47 -12.23 -0.69 -9.21
CA ILE A 47 -11.86 -0.20 -7.88
C ILE A 47 -11.65 1.31 -7.92
N GLU A 48 -12.23 2.01 -6.95
CA GLU A 48 -12.19 3.47 -6.88
C GLU A 48 -11.04 4.01 -6.02
N MET A 49 -10.51 3.20 -5.10
CA MET A 49 -9.50 3.65 -4.15
C MET A 49 -8.48 2.57 -3.88
N ILE A 50 -7.22 2.97 -3.77
CA ILE A 50 -6.12 2.07 -3.47
C ILE A 50 -5.45 2.51 -2.18
N LYS A 51 -5.13 1.54 -1.33
CA LYS A 51 -4.34 1.76 -0.13
C LYS A 51 -2.94 1.22 -0.37
N HIS A 52 -1.97 2.10 -0.32
CA HIS A 52 -0.55 1.81 -0.42
C HIS A 52 0.14 2.11 0.91
N GLN A 53 1.21 1.41 1.20
CA GLN A 53 2.01 1.64 2.41
C GLN A 53 3.38 2.19 2.04
N THR A 54 3.71 3.36 2.58
CA THR A 54 5.04 3.94 2.48
C THR A 54 5.84 3.56 3.72
N HIS A 55 7.03 3.00 3.51
CA HIS A 55 7.91 2.55 4.59
C HIS A 55 9.26 3.24 4.56
N ILE A 56 9.65 3.77 5.71
CA ILE A 56 11.02 4.19 6.00
C ILE A 56 11.47 3.30 7.15
N VAL A 57 12.07 2.19 6.81
CA VAL A 57 12.29 1.07 7.74
C VAL A 57 13.15 1.43 8.93
N GLU A 58 14.18 2.26 8.72
CA GLU A 58 15.04 2.73 9.81
C GLU A 58 14.30 3.59 10.84
N ASP A 59 13.19 4.22 10.43
CA ASP A 59 12.36 5.04 11.32
C ASP A 59 11.23 4.22 11.98
N GLU A 60 10.86 3.10 11.37
CA GLU A 60 9.74 2.27 11.82
C GLU A 60 10.16 1.14 12.76
N MET A 61 11.37 0.62 12.56
CA MET A 61 11.85 -0.58 13.25
C MET A 61 13.11 -0.31 14.04
N THR A 62 13.23 -1.01 15.17
CA THR A 62 14.45 -1.00 15.97
C THR A 62 15.53 -1.83 15.30
N GLN A 63 16.78 -1.60 15.67
CA GLN A 63 17.89 -2.43 15.19
C GLN A 63 17.76 -3.90 15.61
N GLU A 64 17.03 -4.15 16.67
CA GLU A 64 16.78 -5.52 17.15
C GLU A 64 15.89 -6.31 16.19
N ALA A 65 14.99 -5.66 15.47
CA ALA A 65 14.17 -6.30 14.45
C ALA A 65 15.02 -6.90 13.31
N ASN A 66 16.25 -6.40 13.13
CA ASN A 66 17.17 -6.94 12.12
C ASN A 66 17.81 -8.27 12.55
N LYS A 67 17.54 -8.75 13.76
CA LYS A 67 18.06 -10.03 14.27
C LYS A 67 17.04 -11.16 14.17
N ASP A 68 15.76 -10.83 13.94
CA ASP A 68 14.68 -11.80 13.92
C ASP A 68 14.32 -12.20 12.50
N GLU A 69 14.59 -13.44 12.13
CA GLU A 69 14.22 -14.00 10.83
C GLU A 69 12.74 -14.30 10.75
N VAL A 70 12.14 -14.08 9.58
CA VAL A 70 10.73 -14.33 9.31
C VAL A 70 10.57 -15.71 8.67
N GLY A 71 10.06 -16.67 9.43
CA GLY A 71 9.76 -18.00 8.93
C GLY A 71 10.92 -18.67 8.20
N TYR A 72 10.67 -19.20 7.01
CA TYR A 72 11.65 -19.92 6.19
C TYR A 72 12.26 -19.06 5.08
N ILE A 73 12.05 -17.75 5.11
CA ILE A 73 12.51 -16.84 4.05
C ILE A 73 14.01 -16.57 4.14
N GLY A 74 14.62 -16.80 5.34
CA GLY A 74 16.03 -16.56 5.56
C GLY A 74 16.40 -15.08 5.66
N LYS A 75 15.40 -14.21 5.88
CA LYS A 75 15.58 -12.77 6.03
C LYS A 75 14.93 -12.31 7.32
N THR A 76 15.46 -11.23 7.89
CA THR A 76 14.82 -10.55 9.01
C THR A 76 13.62 -9.74 8.52
N ILE A 77 12.70 -9.40 9.44
CA ILE A 77 11.58 -8.51 9.10
C ILE A 77 12.08 -7.15 8.62
N TYR A 78 13.19 -6.67 9.20
CA TYR A 78 13.82 -5.42 8.80
C TYR A 78 14.29 -5.48 7.33
N GLU A 79 15.02 -6.52 6.96
CA GLU A 79 15.53 -6.72 5.60
C GLU A 79 14.38 -6.86 4.60
N LEU A 80 13.36 -7.64 4.94
CA LEU A 80 12.20 -7.84 4.08
C LEU A 80 11.48 -6.53 3.80
N MET A 81 11.21 -5.75 4.83
CA MET A 81 10.51 -4.47 4.69
C MET A 81 11.35 -3.46 3.92
N ASP A 82 12.67 -3.44 4.15
CA ASP A 82 13.57 -2.53 3.46
C ASP A 82 13.63 -2.84 1.95
N GLU A 83 13.71 -4.11 1.59
CA GLU A 83 13.69 -4.53 0.19
C GLU A 83 12.37 -4.22 -0.52
N CYS A 84 11.27 -4.27 0.23
CA CYS A 84 9.93 -4.01 -0.30
C CYS A 84 9.54 -2.53 -0.28
N ALA A 85 10.37 -1.65 0.28
CA ALA A 85 10.08 -0.23 0.34
C ALA A 85 10.41 0.44 -1.01
N LEU A 86 9.53 1.35 -1.45
CA LEU A 86 9.85 2.27 -2.53
C LEU A 86 10.65 3.43 -1.96
N ASN A 87 11.55 4.01 -2.75
CA ASN A 87 12.24 5.23 -2.35
C ASN A 87 11.32 6.45 -2.49
N GLU A 88 11.79 7.61 -2.01
CA GLU A 88 10.98 8.83 -2.00
C GLU A 88 10.52 9.25 -3.40
N ASP A 89 11.41 9.23 -4.38
CA ASP A 89 11.07 9.60 -5.76
C ASP A 89 10.04 8.64 -6.36
N GLU A 90 10.17 7.35 -6.09
CA GLU A 90 9.22 6.33 -6.54
C GLU A 90 7.86 6.50 -5.89
N GLU A 91 7.81 6.86 -4.60
CA GLU A 91 6.56 7.15 -3.89
C GLU A 91 5.83 8.34 -4.52
N PHE A 92 6.55 9.42 -4.84
CA PHE A 92 5.96 10.58 -5.51
C PHE A 92 5.46 10.23 -6.91
N GLU A 93 6.19 9.42 -7.64
CA GLU A 93 5.79 8.99 -8.98
C GLU A 93 4.54 8.12 -8.94
N LEU A 94 4.46 7.19 -8.00
CA LEU A 94 3.28 6.35 -7.80
C LEU A 94 2.05 7.20 -7.45
N LYS A 95 2.23 8.22 -6.61
CA LYS A 95 1.15 9.13 -6.26
C LYS A 95 0.59 9.89 -7.46
N LYS A 96 1.45 10.30 -8.38
CA LYS A 96 1.02 10.99 -9.61
C LYS A 96 0.31 10.05 -10.57
N TYR A 97 0.69 8.82 -10.55
CA TYR A 97 0.13 7.79 -11.42
C TYR A 97 -1.32 7.46 -11.06
#